data_0bdc77c85b674af2f6a77b7daf609e92
#
_entry.id   0bdc77c85b674af2f6a77b7daf609e92
#
_cell.length_a   1.000
_cell.length_b   1.000
_cell.length_c   1.000
_cell.angle_alpha   90.00
_cell.angle_beta   90.00
_cell.angle_gamma   90.00
#
_symmetry.space_group_name_H-M   'P 1'
#
loop_
_entity.id
_entity.type
_entity.pdbx_description
1 polymer ?
#
loop_
_entity_poly.entity_id
_entity_poly.type
_entity_poly.pdbx_seq_one_letter_code
_entity_poly.pdbx_strand_id
1 'polypeptide(L)'
;DESHVTLPQVRAMYNGDHARKESLVRYGFRLPCAFDNRPLKFEEFEQRIGQAVFVSATPGPYERERADNIVEQVIRPTGLLDPRVEVRPVEGQIDDLMEEIRARAQRNERVLVTTLTKKMAEDLTEFFRAANIWVRYMHSDVATIERMEIIRDLRLGEFDVLVGINLLREGLDLPEVSLVAVLDADKEGFLRSETSLIQTIGRAARNAEGMVILYADTITPSMRAAIDETQRRRKIQDDYNKAHGIVPKTIIKDVREILEISKSEDAGHKAKGKPKKLTEAERTAEIAKLEQEMKEASKLLEFEYAAVLRDRIIELRGGK
;
A
#
# COMPACT_ATOMS: atom_id res chain seq x y z
N ASP A 1 -9.55 -2.03 -5.14
CA ASP A 1 -9.44 -2.36 -3.69
C ASP A 1 -9.98 -3.77 -3.46
N GLU A 2 -9.44 -4.47 -2.46
CA GLU A 2 -9.95 -5.77 -2.03
C GLU A 2 -11.32 -5.64 -1.35
N SER A 3 -12.18 -6.65 -1.49
CA SER A 3 -13.57 -6.59 -0.99
C SER A 3 -13.66 -6.37 0.52
N HIS A 4 -12.76 -6.97 1.31
CA HIS A 4 -12.73 -6.83 2.78
C HIS A 4 -12.49 -5.38 3.25
N VAL A 5 -11.95 -4.51 2.39
CA VAL A 5 -11.76 -3.07 2.64
C VAL A 5 -12.93 -2.26 2.07
N THR A 6 -13.34 -2.57 0.83
CA THR A 6 -14.37 -1.80 0.11
C THR A 6 -15.75 -1.94 0.75
N LEU A 7 -16.16 -3.15 1.13
CA LEU A 7 -17.49 -3.40 1.67
C LEU A 7 -17.78 -2.65 2.99
N PRO A 8 -16.87 -2.63 3.98
CA PRO A 8 -17.03 -1.78 5.17
C PRO A 8 -17.14 -0.29 4.84
N GLN A 9 -16.39 0.20 3.85
CA GLN A 9 -16.48 1.60 3.41
C GLN A 9 -17.85 1.90 2.82
N VAL A 10 -18.36 1.06 1.92
CA VAL A 10 -19.71 1.21 1.35
C VAL A 10 -20.77 1.20 2.44
N ARG A 11 -20.65 0.30 3.43
CA ARG A 11 -21.56 0.22 4.57
C ARG A 11 -21.56 1.50 5.42
N ALA A 12 -20.39 2.12 5.60
CA ALA A 12 -20.23 3.33 6.39
C ALA A 12 -20.68 4.62 5.67
N MET A 13 -20.75 4.63 4.34
CA MET A 13 -20.99 5.83 3.52
C MET A 13 -22.27 6.56 3.90
N TYR A 14 -23.40 5.86 4.03
CA TYR A 14 -24.67 6.49 4.34
C TYR A 14 -24.66 7.18 5.70
N ASN A 15 -24.23 6.47 6.73
CA ASN A 15 -24.21 6.99 8.10
C ASN A 15 -23.22 8.15 8.25
N GLY A 16 -22.05 8.07 7.61
CA GLY A 16 -21.05 9.14 7.62
C GLY A 16 -21.54 10.41 6.92
N ASP A 17 -22.18 10.27 5.75
CA ASP A 17 -22.78 11.41 5.03
C ASP A 17 -23.94 12.03 5.81
N HIS A 18 -24.82 11.20 6.39
CA HIS A 18 -25.95 11.64 7.19
C HIS A 18 -25.49 12.44 8.42
N ALA A 19 -24.56 11.90 9.20
CA ALA A 19 -24.06 12.59 10.41
C ALA A 19 -23.38 13.92 10.08
N ARG A 20 -22.62 13.97 8.97
CA ARG A 20 -22.03 15.24 8.50
C ARG A 20 -23.10 16.26 8.12
N LYS A 21 -24.11 15.84 7.36
CA LYS A 21 -25.22 16.73 6.93
C LYS A 21 -26.07 17.20 8.10
N GLU A 22 -26.34 16.33 9.06
CA GLU A 22 -27.04 16.67 10.28
C GLU A 22 -26.36 17.84 11.00
N SER A 23 -25.06 17.78 11.19
CA SER A 23 -24.29 18.88 11.77
C SER A 23 -24.40 20.17 10.93
N LEU A 24 -24.23 20.06 9.61
CA LEU A 24 -24.28 21.23 8.71
C LEU A 24 -25.66 21.89 8.67
N VAL A 25 -26.73 21.12 8.68
CA VAL A 25 -28.14 21.66 8.73
C VAL A 25 -28.40 22.24 10.08
N ARG A 26 -28.05 21.57 11.18
CA ARG A 26 -28.26 22.04 12.55
C ARG A 26 -27.61 23.41 12.80
N TYR A 27 -26.42 23.63 12.26
CA TYR A 27 -25.70 24.91 12.41
C TYR A 27 -25.99 25.93 11.28
N GLY A 28 -26.94 25.64 10.39
CA GLY A 28 -27.36 26.57 9.34
C GLY A 28 -26.42 26.70 8.13
N PHE A 29 -25.44 25.84 8.01
CA PHE A 29 -24.54 25.84 6.84
C PHE A 29 -25.13 25.18 5.59
N ARG A 30 -26.17 24.35 5.75
CA ARG A 30 -26.96 23.75 4.68
C ARG A 30 -28.45 23.74 4.97
N LEU A 31 -29.27 23.72 3.91
CA LEU A 31 -30.70 23.56 3.99
C LEU A 31 -31.07 22.08 4.28
N PRO A 32 -32.24 21.80 4.87
CA PRO A 32 -32.73 20.45 5.14
C PRO A 32 -32.78 19.53 3.91
N CYS A 33 -33.06 20.09 2.71
CA CYS A 33 -33.02 19.31 1.46
C CYS A 33 -31.63 18.71 1.09
N ALA A 34 -30.58 19.08 1.82
CA ALA A 34 -29.29 18.42 1.67
C ALA A 34 -29.36 16.90 1.91
N PHE A 35 -30.33 16.43 2.69
CA PHE A 35 -30.53 14.99 2.93
C PHE A 35 -31.09 14.22 1.74
N ASP A 36 -31.69 14.90 0.76
CA ASP A 36 -32.28 14.25 -0.43
C ASP A 36 -31.21 13.65 -1.34
N ASN A 37 -30.05 14.30 -1.45
CA ASN A 37 -28.89 13.78 -2.18
C ASN A 37 -28.00 12.97 -1.22
N ARG A 38 -28.19 11.68 -1.18
CA ARG A 38 -27.51 10.77 -0.25
C ARG A 38 -26.91 9.53 -0.93
N PRO A 39 -25.86 8.92 -0.36
CA PRO A 39 -25.43 7.59 -0.75
C PRO A 39 -26.53 6.56 -0.49
N LEU A 40 -26.41 5.41 -1.14
CA LEU A 40 -27.26 4.26 -0.85
C LEU A 40 -27.01 3.77 0.59
N LYS A 41 -28.06 3.29 1.23
CA LYS A 41 -27.90 2.42 2.39
C LYS A 41 -27.33 1.08 1.95
N PHE A 42 -26.73 0.33 2.87
CA PHE A 42 -26.08 -0.93 2.50
C PHE A 42 -27.08 -1.95 1.94
N GLU A 43 -28.29 -2.02 2.49
CA GLU A 43 -29.36 -2.90 2.00
C GLU A 43 -29.84 -2.51 0.59
N GLU A 44 -29.88 -1.20 0.29
CA GLU A 44 -30.24 -0.71 -1.06
C GLU A 44 -29.10 -1.04 -2.06
N PHE A 45 -27.86 -1.01 -1.62
CA PHE A 45 -26.69 -1.45 -2.40
C PHE A 45 -26.80 -2.94 -2.70
N GLU A 46 -27.07 -3.79 -1.70
CA GLU A 46 -27.23 -5.25 -1.87
C GLU A 46 -28.37 -5.58 -2.85
N GLN A 47 -29.48 -4.87 -2.79
CA GLN A 47 -30.62 -5.08 -3.71
C GLN A 47 -30.31 -4.72 -5.16
N ARG A 48 -29.33 -3.84 -5.40
CA ARG A 48 -28.94 -3.41 -6.75
C ARG A 48 -27.82 -4.25 -7.35
N ILE A 49 -27.07 -4.96 -6.53
CA ILE A 49 -26.06 -5.89 -6.99
C ILE A 49 -26.76 -7.17 -7.50
N GLY A 50 -26.52 -7.52 -8.74
CA GLY A 50 -26.93 -8.81 -9.28
C GLY A 50 -25.88 -9.88 -8.94
N GLN A 51 -25.07 -10.28 -9.92
CA GLN A 51 -23.94 -11.18 -9.69
C GLN A 51 -22.73 -10.40 -9.20
N ALA A 52 -22.05 -10.90 -8.17
CA ALA A 52 -20.86 -10.27 -7.60
C ALA A 52 -19.72 -11.28 -7.47
N VAL A 53 -18.50 -10.81 -7.76
CA VAL A 53 -17.26 -11.53 -7.50
C VAL A 53 -16.48 -10.74 -6.46
N PHE A 54 -16.28 -11.34 -5.30
CA PHE A 54 -15.45 -10.78 -4.23
C PHE A 54 -14.01 -11.25 -4.39
N VAL A 55 -13.07 -10.33 -4.40
CA VAL A 55 -11.64 -10.63 -4.49
C VAL A 55 -10.95 -10.10 -3.26
N SER A 56 -10.27 -10.98 -2.53
CA SER A 56 -9.50 -10.63 -1.35
C SER A 56 -8.49 -11.72 -1.00
N ALA A 57 -7.30 -11.32 -0.54
CA ALA A 57 -6.36 -12.25 0.07
C ALA A 57 -6.79 -12.66 1.49
N THR A 58 -7.66 -11.86 2.11
CA THR A 58 -8.17 -12.04 3.48
C THR A 58 -9.67 -11.73 3.52
N PRO A 59 -10.54 -12.57 2.90
CA PRO A 59 -11.97 -12.31 2.85
C PRO A 59 -12.56 -12.26 4.27
N GLY A 60 -13.43 -11.27 4.49
CA GLY A 60 -14.10 -11.04 5.75
C GLY A 60 -15.31 -11.98 5.99
N PRO A 61 -15.98 -11.85 7.14
CA PRO A 61 -17.19 -12.63 7.44
C PRO A 61 -18.29 -12.45 6.41
N TYR A 62 -18.51 -11.21 5.95
CA TYR A 62 -19.56 -10.90 4.98
C TYR A 62 -19.39 -11.69 3.66
N GLU A 63 -18.16 -11.70 3.11
CA GLU A 63 -17.89 -12.44 1.87
C GLU A 63 -18.11 -13.93 2.06
N ARG A 64 -17.67 -14.48 3.21
CA ARG A 64 -17.83 -15.92 3.53
C ARG A 64 -19.28 -16.32 3.72
N GLU A 65 -20.11 -15.47 4.29
CA GLU A 65 -21.53 -15.71 4.52
C GLU A 65 -22.37 -15.59 3.24
N ARG A 66 -21.95 -14.74 2.28
CA ARG A 66 -22.69 -14.43 1.06
C ARG A 66 -22.23 -15.20 -0.16
N ALA A 67 -21.04 -15.79 -0.14
CA ALA A 67 -20.50 -16.49 -1.28
C ALA A 67 -21.14 -17.89 -1.43
N ASP A 68 -21.72 -18.18 -2.59
CA ASP A 68 -22.15 -19.53 -2.96
C ASP A 68 -20.95 -20.45 -3.21
N ASN A 69 -19.86 -19.90 -3.75
CA ASN A 69 -18.62 -20.61 -4.04
C ASN A 69 -17.41 -19.81 -3.59
N ILE A 70 -16.46 -20.47 -2.93
CA ILE A 70 -15.16 -19.90 -2.57
C ILE A 70 -14.08 -20.65 -3.33
N VAL A 71 -13.32 -19.90 -4.13
CA VAL A 71 -12.25 -20.44 -4.97
C VAL A 71 -10.93 -19.76 -4.58
N GLU A 72 -9.89 -20.54 -4.40
CA GLU A 72 -8.57 -20.05 -4.09
C GLU A 72 -7.68 -20.00 -5.33
N GLN A 73 -7.01 -18.86 -5.55
CA GLN A 73 -5.96 -18.72 -6.53
C GLN A 73 -4.62 -18.51 -5.80
N VAL A 74 -3.98 -19.58 -5.40
CA VAL A 74 -2.72 -19.56 -4.64
C VAL A 74 -1.52 -19.54 -5.57
N ILE A 75 -1.58 -20.24 -6.70
CA ILE A 75 -0.45 -20.40 -7.61
C ILE A 75 -0.11 -19.10 -8.35
N ARG A 76 1.15 -18.69 -8.22
CA ARG A 76 1.74 -17.56 -8.96
C ARG A 76 2.52 -18.09 -10.15
N PRO A 77 2.26 -17.60 -11.39
CA PRO A 77 3.01 -18.03 -12.59
C PRO A 77 4.51 -17.75 -12.50
N THR A 78 4.91 -16.76 -11.72
CA THR A 78 6.33 -16.42 -11.48
C THR A 78 7.07 -17.42 -10.61
N GLY A 79 6.37 -18.35 -9.98
CA GLY A 79 6.93 -19.30 -9.02
C GLY A 79 7.31 -18.70 -7.66
N LEU A 80 7.09 -17.41 -7.44
CA LEU A 80 7.46 -16.75 -6.18
C LEU A 80 6.67 -17.33 -5.00
N LEU A 81 7.40 -17.71 -3.97
CA LEU A 81 6.87 -18.26 -2.74
C LEU A 81 6.41 -17.14 -1.80
N ASP A 82 5.44 -17.43 -0.93
CA ASP A 82 5.22 -16.57 0.22
C ASP A 82 6.49 -16.52 1.11
N PRO A 83 6.77 -15.39 1.79
CA PRO A 83 8.03 -15.22 2.51
C PRO A 83 8.18 -16.22 3.66
N ARG A 84 9.41 -16.43 4.09
CA ARG A 84 9.69 -17.14 5.34
C ARG A 84 9.31 -16.23 6.50
N VAL A 85 8.65 -16.78 7.52
CA VAL A 85 8.27 -16.06 8.73
C VAL A 85 9.04 -16.62 9.91
N GLU A 86 9.78 -15.75 10.60
CA GLU A 86 10.49 -16.06 11.84
C GLU A 86 9.89 -15.26 12.99
N VAL A 87 9.83 -15.87 14.16
CA VAL A 87 9.46 -15.19 15.40
C VAL A 87 10.72 -15.07 16.26
N ARG A 88 11.05 -13.85 16.64
CA ARG A 88 12.23 -13.54 17.47
C ARG A 88 11.80 -12.80 18.75
N PRO A 89 12.57 -12.89 19.85
CA PRO A 89 12.22 -12.23 21.11
C PRO A 89 12.19 -10.70 20.96
N VAL A 90 11.42 -10.04 21.83
CA VAL A 90 11.36 -8.58 21.90
C VAL A 90 12.63 -8.01 22.52
N GLU A 91 13.24 -8.71 23.47
CA GLU A 91 14.51 -8.32 24.07
C GLU A 91 15.61 -8.31 22.98
N GLY A 92 16.30 -7.19 22.83
CA GLY A 92 17.35 -7.01 21.81
C GLY A 92 16.82 -6.83 20.38
N GLN A 93 15.51 -6.68 20.16
CA GLN A 93 14.89 -6.57 18.83
C GLN A 93 15.50 -5.47 17.95
N ILE A 94 15.94 -4.35 18.53
CA ILE A 94 16.48 -3.22 17.76
C ILE A 94 17.89 -3.52 17.27
N ASP A 95 18.72 -4.15 18.09
CA ASP A 95 20.10 -4.52 17.70
C ASP A 95 20.07 -5.63 16.64
N ASP A 96 19.24 -6.66 16.84
CA ASP A 96 19.00 -7.72 15.85
C ASP A 96 18.49 -7.15 14.52
N LEU A 97 17.52 -6.25 14.58
CA LEU A 97 16.98 -5.60 13.37
C LEU A 97 18.05 -4.76 12.65
N MET A 98 18.92 -4.06 13.38
CA MET A 98 20.01 -3.30 12.77
C MET A 98 21.01 -4.19 12.04
N GLU A 99 21.34 -5.38 12.57
CA GLU A 99 22.19 -6.35 11.89
C GLU A 99 21.56 -6.85 10.59
N GLU A 100 20.27 -7.19 10.64
CA GLU A 100 19.49 -7.59 9.47
C GLU A 100 19.41 -6.49 8.40
N ILE A 101 19.18 -5.24 8.82
CA ILE A 101 19.18 -4.08 7.92
C ILE A 101 20.53 -3.94 7.21
N ARG A 102 21.63 -3.97 7.96
CA ARG A 102 22.98 -3.86 7.37
C ARG A 102 23.28 -4.97 6.40
N ALA A 103 22.89 -6.20 6.72
CA ALA A 103 23.05 -7.35 5.83
C ALA A 103 22.24 -7.19 4.52
N ARG A 104 21.04 -6.59 4.57
CA ARG A 104 20.21 -6.33 3.39
C ARG A 104 20.74 -5.16 2.56
N ALA A 105 21.12 -4.05 3.22
CA ALA A 105 21.72 -2.89 2.56
C ALA A 105 22.98 -3.25 1.75
N GLN A 106 23.85 -4.12 2.29
CA GLN A 106 25.03 -4.64 1.57
C GLN A 106 24.67 -5.39 0.28
N ARG A 107 23.48 -5.99 0.21
CA ARG A 107 22.97 -6.69 -0.98
C ARG A 107 22.10 -5.80 -1.87
N ASN A 108 22.03 -4.51 -1.58
CA ASN A 108 21.16 -3.55 -2.26
C ASN A 108 19.66 -3.91 -2.18
N GLU A 109 19.25 -4.51 -1.08
CA GLU A 109 17.86 -4.87 -0.78
C GLU A 109 17.25 -3.85 0.20
N ARG A 110 15.93 -3.79 0.27
CA ARG A 110 15.19 -2.82 1.08
C ARG A 110 14.46 -3.51 2.22
N VAL A 111 14.23 -2.75 3.31
CA VAL A 111 13.59 -3.22 4.53
C VAL A 111 12.37 -2.37 4.86
N LEU A 112 11.25 -3.02 5.18
CA LEU A 112 10.09 -2.37 5.78
C LEU A 112 10.02 -2.68 7.26
N VAL A 113 9.77 -1.68 8.09
CA VAL A 113 9.61 -1.84 9.55
C VAL A 113 8.26 -1.29 9.97
N THR A 114 7.45 -2.11 10.62
CA THR A 114 6.14 -1.70 11.12
C THR A 114 6.15 -1.53 12.62
N THR A 115 5.66 -0.38 13.09
CA THR A 115 5.53 -0.01 14.50
C THR A 115 4.05 0.11 14.89
N LEU A 116 3.76 0.24 16.19
CA LEU A 116 2.39 0.41 16.69
C LEU A 116 1.95 1.86 16.76
N THR A 117 2.88 2.79 16.96
CA THR A 117 2.54 4.20 17.15
C THR A 117 3.41 5.12 16.29
N LYS A 118 2.90 6.32 16.00
CA LYS A 118 3.61 7.36 15.28
C LYS A 118 4.89 7.76 16.02
N LYS A 119 4.81 7.97 17.33
CA LYS A 119 5.96 8.31 18.17
C LYS A 119 7.05 7.24 18.09
N MET A 120 6.70 5.96 18.21
CA MET A 120 7.66 4.87 18.08
C MET A 120 8.33 4.85 16.70
N ALA A 121 7.60 5.15 15.62
CA ALA A 121 8.18 5.25 14.28
C ALA A 121 9.16 6.42 14.16
N GLU A 122 8.84 7.56 14.74
CA GLU A 122 9.69 8.74 14.77
C GLU A 122 10.96 8.47 15.58
N ASP A 123 10.82 8.01 16.82
CA ASP A 123 11.95 7.72 17.73
C ASP A 123 12.90 6.67 17.11
N LEU A 124 12.34 5.62 16.50
CA LEU A 124 13.12 4.57 15.81
C LEU A 124 13.85 5.12 14.58
N THR A 125 13.23 6.01 13.84
CA THR A 125 13.85 6.65 12.67
C THR A 125 15.03 7.52 13.09
N GLU A 126 14.89 8.30 14.15
CA GLU A 126 15.98 9.10 14.69
C GLU A 126 17.13 8.22 15.20
N PHE A 127 16.81 7.14 15.90
CA PHE A 127 17.80 6.17 16.37
C PHE A 127 18.58 5.54 15.22
N PHE A 128 17.91 5.08 14.17
CA PHE A 128 18.56 4.52 13.00
C PHE A 128 19.44 5.52 12.25
N ARG A 129 19.01 6.77 12.14
CA ARG A 129 19.83 7.85 11.56
C ARG A 129 21.10 8.09 12.37
N ALA A 130 21.00 8.10 13.70
CA ALA A 130 22.15 8.23 14.59
C ALA A 130 23.13 7.04 14.46
N ALA A 131 22.62 5.86 14.09
CA ALA A 131 23.41 4.65 13.81
C ALA A 131 23.93 4.56 12.36
N ASN A 132 23.85 5.66 11.58
CA ASN A 132 24.24 5.75 10.17
C ASN A 132 23.47 4.77 9.25
N ILE A 133 22.22 4.49 9.55
CA ILE A 133 21.30 3.76 8.67
C ILE A 133 20.46 4.77 7.88
N TRP A 134 20.39 4.57 6.56
CA TRP A 134 19.61 5.42 5.68
C TRP A 134 18.13 5.04 5.76
N VAL A 135 17.35 5.86 6.46
CA VAL A 135 15.98 5.57 6.84
C VAL A 135 15.06 6.76 6.63
N ARG A 136 13.85 6.47 6.18
CA ARG A 136 12.69 7.40 6.23
C ARG A 136 11.54 6.78 6.99
N TYR A 137 10.64 7.61 7.50
CA TYR A 137 9.38 7.15 8.05
C TYR A 137 8.20 7.66 7.21
N MET A 138 7.10 6.91 7.25
CA MET A 138 5.86 7.25 6.56
C MET A 138 4.67 7.08 7.50
N HIS A 139 3.78 8.08 7.55
CA HIS A 139 2.55 8.07 8.34
C HIS A 139 1.33 8.47 7.50
N SER A 140 0.13 8.42 8.09
CA SER A 140 -1.14 8.70 7.41
C SER A 140 -1.28 10.13 6.88
N ASP A 141 -0.58 11.09 7.48
CA ASP A 141 -0.73 12.51 7.18
C ASP A 141 0.19 12.98 6.04
N VAL A 142 1.04 12.08 5.52
CA VAL A 142 1.90 12.36 4.36
C VAL A 142 1.03 12.52 3.12
N ALA A 143 1.22 13.62 2.38
CA ALA A 143 0.49 13.88 1.14
C ALA A 143 0.76 12.78 0.10
N THR A 144 -0.21 12.55 -0.80
CA THR A 144 -0.13 11.47 -1.79
C THR A 144 1.13 11.57 -2.67
N ILE A 145 1.48 12.78 -3.10
CA ILE A 145 2.66 13.02 -3.94
C ILE A 145 3.94 12.68 -3.16
N GLU A 146 4.08 13.20 -1.94
CA GLU A 146 5.23 12.93 -1.08
C GLU A 146 5.37 11.43 -0.77
N ARG A 147 4.25 10.73 -0.59
CA ARG A 147 4.23 9.27 -0.41
C ARG A 147 4.78 8.55 -1.64
N MET A 148 4.40 8.98 -2.85
CA MET A 148 4.93 8.42 -4.10
C MET A 148 6.44 8.68 -4.23
N GLU A 149 6.92 9.85 -3.82
CA GLU A 149 8.35 10.18 -3.78
C GLU A 149 9.11 9.26 -2.81
N ILE A 150 8.60 9.08 -1.59
CA ILE A 150 9.21 8.19 -0.60
C ILE A 150 9.32 6.76 -1.14
N ILE A 151 8.26 6.26 -1.77
CA ILE A 151 8.24 4.90 -2.34
C ILE A 151 9.24 4.79 -3.50
N ARG A 152 9.27 5.76 -4.40
CA ARG A 152 10.24 5.80 -5.50
C ARG A 152 11.68 5.83 -4.99
N ASP A 153 11.97 6.70 -4.04
CA ASP A 153 13.30 6.87 -3.47
C ASP A 153 13.77 5.59 -2.76
N LEU A 154 12.86 4.87 -2.07
CA LEU A 154 13.14 3.54 -1.51
C LEU A 154 13.54 2.55 -2.61
N ARG A 155 12.80 2.50 -3.71
CA ARG A 155 13.07 1.61 -4.84
C ARG A 155 14.37 1.94 -5.54
N LEU A 156 14.69 3.24 -5.70
CA LEU A 156 15.96 3.71 -6.28
C LEU A 156 17.17 3.46 -5.35
N GLY A 157 16.93 3.22 -4.06
CA GLY A 157 18.00 3.00 -3.10
C GLY A 157 18.59 4.28 -2.52
N GLU A 158 17.86 5.37 -2.57
CA GLU A 158 18.23 6.61 -1.88
C GLU A 158 18.21 6.45 -0.35
N PHE A 159 17.54 5.41 0.14
CA PHE A 159 17.56 4.95 1.51
C PHE A 159 17.19 3.47 1.58
N ASP A 160 17.56 2.78 2.67
CA ASP A 160 17.46 1.33 2.79
C ASP A 160 16.23 0.87 3.58
N VAL A 161 15.73 1.71 4.49
CA VAL A 161 14.70 1.34 5.46
C VAL A 161 13.53 2.31 5.42
N LEU A 162 12.32 1.77 5.29
CA LEU A 162 11.09 2.53 5.47
C LEU A 162 10.40 2.08 6.76
N VAL A 163 10.25 3.00 7.71
CA VAL A 163 9.53 2.78 8.96
C VAL A 163 8.12 3.36 8.85
N GLY A 164 7.12 2.65 9.36
CA GLY A 164 5.76 3.19 9.39
C GLY A 164 4.82 2.41 10.28
N ILE A 165 3.67 3.01 10.59
CA ILE A 165 2.65 2.39 11.45
C ILE A 165 1.81 1.40 10.64
N ASN A 166 1.31 1.83 9.51
CA ASN A 166 0.45 1.08 8.62
C ASN A 166 0.96 1.18 7.19
N LEU A 167 1.99 0.39 6.90
CA LEU A 167 2.53 0.23 5.55
C LEU A 167 1.67 -0.72 4.70
N LEU A 168 0.47 -1.07 5.21
CA LEU A 168 -0.45 -2.05 4.64
C LEU A 168 -1.33 -1.51 3.53
N ARG A 169 -1.31 -0.19 3.28
CA ARG A 169 -2.18 0.35 2.24
C ARG A 169 -1.94 -0.37 0.93
N GLU A 170 -3.01 -0.78 0.30
CA GLU A 170 -3.05 -1.40 -1.01
C GLU A 170 -2.21 -0.61 -2.02
N GLY A 171 -1.64 -1.29 -3.00
CA GLY A 171 -0.87 -0.64 -4.06
C GLY A 171 0.66 -0.57 -3.84
N LEU A 172 1.20 -0.99 -2.70
CA LEU A 172 2.65 -1.09 -2.53
C LEU A 172 3.19 -2.37 -3.17
N ASP A 173 3.75 -2.23 -4.37
CA ASP A 173 4.45 -3.28 -5.09
C ASP A 173 5.95 -2.99 -5.11
N LEU A 174 6.67 -3.55 -4.14
CA LEU A 174 8.07 -3.28 -3.84
C LEU A 174 8.91 -4.56 -3.96
N PRO A 175 9.29 -4.97 -5.18
CA PRO A 175 10.08 -6.18 -5.38
C PRO A 175 11.49 -6.10 -4.77
N GLU A 176 12.00 -4.91 -4.50
CA GLU A 176 13.29 -4.66 -3.87
C GLU A 176 13.27 -4.97 -2.36
N VAL A 177 12.09 -5.07 -1.74
CA VAL A 177 11.93 -5.39 -0.32
C VAL A 177 12.13 -6.88 -0.10
N SER A 178 13.20 -7.23 0.60
CA SER A 178 13.52 -8.61 1.00
C SER A 178 13.22 -8.90 2.46
N LEU A 179 13.06 -7.87 3.30
CA LEU A 179 12.73 -8.02 4.72
C LEU A 179 11.58 -7.11 5.13
N VAL A 180 10.63 -7.72 5.85
CA VAL A 180 9.60 -6.99 6.60
C VAL A 180 9.75 -7.32 8.06
N ALA A 181 9.98 -6.32 8.90
CA ALA A 181 10.07 -6.47 10.34
C ALA A 181 8.82 -5.91 11.02
N VAL A 182 8.24 -6.68 11.90
CA VAL A 182 7.05 -6.30 12.68
C VAL A 182 7.45 -6.23 14.15
N LEU A 183 7.59 -5.02 14.68
CA LEU A 183 7.90 -4.82 16.10
C LEU A 183 6.66 -5.01 16.95
N ASP A 184 6.83 -5.55 18.15
CA ASP A 184 5.75 -5.81 19.12
C ASP A 184 4.57 -6.56 18.44
N ALA A 185 4.87 -7.65 17.75
CA ALA A 185 3.88 -8.40 16.98
C ALA A 185 2.84 -9.11 17.87
N ASP A 186 3.15 -9.32 19.15
CA ASP A 186 2.27 -9.92 20.16
C ASP A 186 1.31 -8.92 20.85
N LYS A 187 1.42 -7.62 20.54
CA LYS A 187 0.48 -6.62 21.05
C LYS A 187 -0.80 -6.65 20.23
N GLU A 188 -1.74 -7.50 20.62
CA GLU A 188 -3.01 -7.65 19.89
C GLU A 188 -3.76 -6.34 19.72
N GLY A 189 -4.38 -6.19 18.55
CA GLY A 189 -5.14 -5.01 18.17
C GLY A 189 -5.35 -4.95 16.66
N PHE A 190 -5.97 -3.89 16.18
CA PHE A 190 -6.29 -3.72 14.76
C PHE A 190 -5.06 -3.89 13.83
N LEU A 191 -3.90 -3.35 14.24
CA LEU A 191 -2.65 -3.41 13.45
C LEU A 191 -1.93 -4.76 13.55
N ARG A 192 -2.35 -5.65 14.41
CA ARG A 192 -1.79 -6.99 14.66
C ARG A 192 -2.84 -8.08 14.59
N SER A 193 -3.99 -7.79 13.96
CA SER A 193 -4.99 -8.81 13.63
C SER A 193 -4.45 -9.79 12.58
N GLU A 194 -5.04 -10.96 12.46
CA GLU A 194 -4.71 -11.96 11.44
C GLU A 194 -4.65 -11.34 10.04
N THR A 195 -5.70 -10.64 9.63
CA THR A 195 -5.78 -9.94 8.34
C THR A 195 -4.62 -8.97 8.14
N SER A 196 -4.34 -8.15 9.15
CA SER A 196 -3.27 -7.15 9.11
C SER A 196 -1.90 -7.80 8.98
N LEU A 197 -1.65 -8.89 9.72
CA LEU A 197 -0.39 -9.64 9.65
C LEU A 197 -0.22 -10.31 8.29
N ILE A 198 -1.24 -10.99 7.75
CA ILE A 198 -1.18 -11.61 6.42
C ILE A 198 -0.86 -10.57 5.34
N GLN A 199 -1.51 -9.40 5.39
CA GLN A 199 -1.26 -8.31 4.43
C GLN A 199 0.18 -7.76 4.56
N THR A 200 0.68 -7.62 5.79
CA THR A 200 2.06 -7.18 6.06
C THR A 200 3.07 -8.19 5.54
N ILE A 201 2.88 -9.45 5.87
CA ILE A 201 3.72 -10.57 5.43
C ILE A 201 3.79 -10.60 3.90
N GLY A 202 2.65 -10.42 3.24
CA GLY A 202 2.55 -10.40 1.77
C GLY A 202 3.41 -9.33 1.07
N ARG A 203 3.88 -8.29 1.78
CA ARG A 203 4.75 -7.25 1.18
C ARG A 203 6.13 -7.79 0.80
N ALA A 204 6.65 -8.81 1.48
CA ALA A 204 7.91 -9.46 1.11
C ALA A 204 7.75 -10.57 0.04
N ALA A 205 6.54 -10.86 -0.42
CA ALA A 205 6.27 -11.98 -1.34
C ALA A 205 6.66 -11.70 -2.81
N ARG A 206 7.16 -10.53 -3.13
CA ARG A 206 7.66 -10.15 -4.47
C ARG A 206 9.15 -10.43 -4.66
N ASN A 207 9.86 -10.71 -3.58
CA ASN A 207 11.27 -11.04 -3.57
C ASN A 207 11.45 -12.55 -3.35
N ALA A 208 12.30 -13.18 -4.14
CA ALA A 208 12.58 -14.62 -4.01
C ALA A 208 13.21 -14.98 -2.65
N GLU A 209 13.99 -14.07 -2.07
CA GLU A 209 14.60 -14.17 -0.73
C GLU A 209 13.75 -13.48 0.37
N GLY A 210 12.48 -13.27 0.08
CA GLY A 210 11.55 -12.58 0.98
C GLY A 210 11.45 -13.25 2.35
N MET A 211 11.65 -12.45 3.40
CA MET A 211 11.61 -12.87 4.79
C MET A 211 10.80 -11.89 5.65
N VAL A 212 10.16 -12.39 6.68
CA VAL A 212 9.45 -11.59 7.68
C VAL A 212 9.91 -11.99 9.07
N ILE A 213 10.24 -11.01 9.87
CA ILE A 213 10.56 -11.19 11.30
C ILE A 213 9.41 -10.58 12.11
N LEU A 214 8.81 -11.40 12.95
CA LEU A 214 7.83 -10.98 13.95
C LEU A 214 8.53 -10.94 15.31
N TYR A 215 8.79 -9.75 15.85
CA TYR A 215 9.34 -9.63 17.20
C TYR A 215 8.22 -9.75 18.22
N ALA A 216 8.27 -10.83 18.99
CA ALA A 216 7.23 -11.19 19.95
C ALA A 216 7.78 -12.14 21.02
N ASP A 217 7.37 -11.95 22.26
CA ASP A 217 7.69 -12.88 23.35
C ASP A 217 6.66 -14.02 23.44
N THR A 218 5.45 -13.81 22.93
CA THR A 218 4.38 -14.81 22.88
C THR A 218 3.75 -14.86 21.50
N ILE A 219 3.42 -16.07 21.03
CA ILE A 219 2.70 -16.24 19.76
C ILE A 219 1.20 -16.15 20.04
N THR A 220 0.59 -15.04 19.61
CA THR A 220 -0.85 -14.82 19.76
C THR A 220 -1.67 -15.67 18.77
N PRO A 221 -2.99 -15.86 18.99
CA PRO A 221 -3.86 -16.53 18.03
C PRO A 221 -3.81 -15.92 16.64
N SER A 222 -3.80 -14.59 16.54
CA SER A 222 -3.69 -13.86 15.27
C SER A 222 -2.36 -14.13 14.55
N MET A 223 -1.26 -14.15 15.29
CA MET A 223 0.06 -14.52 14.74
C MET A 223 0.08 -15.97 14.26
N ARG A 224 -0.46 -16.89 15.05
CA ARG A 224 -0.52 -18.30 14.68
C ARG A 224 -1.28 -18.49 13.38
N ALA A 225 -2.48 -17.94 13.27
CA ALA A 225 -3.30 -18.02 12.06
C ALA A 225 -2.57 -17.45 10.84
N ALA A 226 -1.92 -16.29 10.96
CA ALA A 226 -1.18 -15.66 9.88
C ALA A 226 0.05 -16.49 9.45
N ILE A 227 0.79 -17.05 10.39
CA ILE A 227 1.97 -17.90 10.12
C ILE A 227 1.53 -19.19 9.42
N ASP A 228 0.52 -19.87 9.96
CA ASP A 228 0.04 -21.16 9.44
C ASP A 228 -0.49 -20.98 8.01
N GLU A 229 -1.26 -19.92 7.73
CA GLU A 229 -1.77 -19.61 6.39
C GLU A 229 -0.64 -19.28 5.41
N THR A 230 0.35 -18.50 5.83
CA THR A 230 1.51 -18.17 5.00
C THR A 230 2.31 -19.45 4.66
N GLN A 231 2.52 -20.32 5.62
CA GLN A 231 3.22 -21.59 5.42
C GLN A 231 2.42 -22.53 4.51
N ARG A 232 1.09 -22.59 4.65
CA ARG A 232 0.20 -23.35 3.79
C ARG A 232 0.35 -22.92 2.33
N ARG A 233 0.21 -21.61 2.06
CA ARG A 233 0.34 -21.04 0.70
C ARG A 233 1.74 -21.27 0.15
N ARG A 234 2.77 -21.06 0.95
CA ARG A 234 4.17 -21.31 0.56
C ARG A 234 4.38 -22.75 0.13
N LYS A 235 3.86 -23.71 0.89
CA LYS A 235 3.98 -25.14 0.58
C LYS A 235 3.27 -25.49 -0.74
N ILE A 236 2.04 -25.03 -0.95
CA ILE A 236 1.28 -25.28 -2.19
C ILE A 236 2.07 -24.78 -3.41
N GLN A 237 2.62 -23.56 -3.33
CA GLN A 237 3.42 -23.00 -4.41
C GLN A 237 4.73 -23.76 -4.63
N ASP A 238 5.43 -24.15 -3.57
CA ASP A 238 6.68 -24.90 -3.65
C ASP A 238 6.48 -26.29 -4.27
N ASP A 239 5.44 -27.00 -3.87
CA ASP A 239 5.06 -28.30 -4.42
C ASP A 239 4.72 -28.16 -5.92
N TYR A 240 3.99 -27.12 -6.30
CA TYR A 240 3.71 -26.81 -7.71
C TYR A 240 4.99 -26.50 -8.50
N ASN A 241 5.87 -25.68 -7.96
CA ASN A 241 7.14 -25.33 -8.60
C ASN A 241 8.01 -26.56 -8.86
N LYS A 242 8.12 -27.44 -7.88
CA LYS A 242 8.86 -28.70 -8.00
C LYS A 242 8.27 -29.61 -9.06
N ALA A 243 6.93 -29.75 -9.10
CA ALA A 243 6.25 -30.59 -10.09
C ALA A 243 6.42 -30.06 -11.52
N HIS A 244 6.58 -28.75 -11.71
CA HIS A 244 6.67 -28.11 -13.04
C HIS A 244 8.09 -27.61 -13.39
N GLY A 245 9.10 -27.85 -12.55
CA GLY A 245 10.45 -27.39 -12.77
C GLY A 245 10.62 -25.87 -12.78
N ILE A 246 9.76 -25.14 -12.06
CA ILE A 246 9.77 -23.68 -12.00
C ILE A 246 10.76 -23.23 -10.94
N VAL A 247 11.67 -22.33 -11.32
CA VAL A 247 12.61 -21.68 -10.40
C VAL A 247 12.09 -20.27 -10.10
N PRO A 248 11.79 -19.94 -8.83
CA PRO A 248 11.36 -18.61 -8.45
C PRO A 248 12.38 -17.54 -8.83
N LYS A 249 11.91 -16.43 -9.41
CA LYS A 249 12.77 -15.29 -9.73
C LYS A 249 12.13 -14.01 -9.20
N THR A 250 12.93 -13.18 -8.54
CA THR A 250 12.50 -11.85 -8.11
C THR A 250 12.01 -11.04 -9.30
N ILE A 251 10.87 -10.37 -9.14
CA ILE A 251 10.32 -9.48 -10.17
C ILE A 251 11.22 -8.25 -10.26
N ILE A 252 11.66 -7.92 -11.48
CA ILE A 252 12.38 -6.67 -11.75
C ILE A 252 11.39 -5.73 -12.46
N LYS A 253 11.15 -4.58 -11.86
CA LYS A 253 10.29 -3.53 -12.40
C LYS A 253 11.07 -2.25 -12.55
N ASP A 254 10.98 -1.62 -13.71
CA ASP A 254 11.58 -0.30 -13.89
C ASP A 254 10.93 0.74 -12.96
N VAL A 255 11.78 1.57 -12.35
CA VAL A 255 11.31 2.69 -11.54
C VAL A 255 11.07 3.87 -12.48
N ARG A 256 9.80 4.18 -12.76
CA ARG A 256 9.47 5.32 -13.61
C ARG A 256 9.61 6.63 -12.85
N GLU A 257 10.11 7.65 -13.53
CA GLU A 257 10.16 9.01 -13.00
C GLU A 257 8.75 9.65 -13.06
N ILE A 258 7.98 9.41 -12.01
CA ILE A 258 6.62 9.98 -11.85
C ILE A 258 6.65 11.51 -11.73
N LEU A 259 7.81 12.11 -11.52
CA LEU A 259 7.98 13.48 -11.00
C LEU A 259 8.50 14.53 -11.95
N GLU A 260 8.70 14.23 -13.23
CA GLU A 260 8.98 15.32 -14.19
C GLU A 260 7.81 16.30 -14.32
N ILE A 261 6.59 15.81 -14.03
CA ILE A 261 5.35 16.61 -14.12
C ILE A 261 5.18 17.57 -12.94
N SER A 262 5.57 17.18 -11.73
CA SER A 262 5.46 18.02 -10.53
C SER A 262 6.67 18.95 -10.31
N LYS A 263 7.88 18.55 -10.72
CA LYS A 263 9.07 19.42 -10.62
C LYS A 263 9.02 20.65 -11.52
N SER A 264 8.23 20.63 -12.58
CA SER A 264 8.02 21.81 -13.41
C SER A 264 7.26 22.95 -12.67
N GLU A 265 6.54 22.64 -11.60
CA GLU A 265 5.81 23.63 -10.80
C GLU A 265 6.63 24.18 -9.63
N ASP A 266 7.42 23.36 -8.94
CA ASP A 266 8.28 23.80 -7.83
C ASP A 266 9.53 24.58 -8.30
N ALA A 267 10.03 24.28 -9.49
CA ALA A 267 11.08 25.09 -10.11
C ALA A 267 10.57 26.49 -10.49
N GLY A 268 9.26 26.66 -10.76
CA GLY A 268 8.62 27.94 -11.02
C GLY A 268 8.48 28.85 -9.80
N HIS A 269 8.53 28.32 -8.58
CA HIS A 269 8.37 29.11 -7.36
C HIS A 269 9.68 29.69 -6.81
N LYS A 270 10.85 29.22 -7.25
CA LYS A 270 12.16 29.79 -6.86
C LYS A 270 12.77 30.75 -7.86
N ALA A 271 12.24 30.85 -9.07
CA ALA A 271 12.63 31.87 -10.04
C ALA A 271 11.58 32.99 -10.04
N LYS A 272 11.93 34.20 -9.63
CA LYS A 272 11.13 35.42 -9.80
C LYS A 272 10.98 35.75 -11.31
N GLY A 273 10.24 34.92 -12.03
CA GLY A 273 9.85 35.15 -13.42
C GLY A 273 8.38 34.75 -13.56
N LYS A 274 7.54 35.59 -14.13
CA LYS A 274 6.14 35.30 -14.42
C LYS A 274 6.03 33.97 -15.16
N PRO A 275 5.09 33.07 -14.80
CA PRO A 275 4.91 31.81 -15.49
C PRO A 275 4.65 32.11 -16.99
N LYS A 276 5.46 31.50 -17.84
CA LYS A 276 5.30 31.59 -19.28
C LYS A 276 4.00 30.85 -19.62
N LYS A 277 2.95 31.55 -20.03
CA LYS A 277 1.73 30.91 -20.49
C LYS A 277 2.08 30.06 -21.72
N LEU A 278 1.88 28.77 -21.62
CA LEU A 278 1.98 27.85 -22.76
C LEU A 278 1.09 28.35 -23.89
N THR A 279 1.59 28.32 -25.10
CA THR A 279 0.78 28.59 -26.28
C THR A 279 -0.27 27.48 -26.46
N GLU A 280 -1.35 27.75 -27.15
CA GLU A 280 -2.44 26.77 -27.35
C GLU A 280 -1.94 25.51 -28.09
N ALA A 281 -0.95 25.68 -29.00
CA ALA A 281 -0.30 24.57 -29.70
C ALA A 281 0.58 23.71 -28.77
N GLU A 282 1.41 24.33 -27.90
CA GLU A 282 2.23 23.65 -26.91
C GLU A 282 1.37 22.89 -25.89
N ARG A 283 0.27 23.49 -25.45
CA ARG A 283 -0.71 22.90 -24.55
C ARG A 283 -1.38 21.66 -25.14
N THR A 284 -1.77 21.72 -26.42
CA THR A 284 -2.38 20.60 -27.14
C THR A 284 -1.40 19.43 -27.30
N ALA A 285 -0.14 19.74 -27.62
CA ALA A 285 0.92 18.76 -27.77
C ALA A 285 1.22 18.05 -26.42
N GLU A 286 1.28 18.83 -25.35
CA GLU A 286 1.49 18.29 -23.99
C GLU A 286 0.33 17.39 -23.54
N ILE A 287 -0.92 17.79 -23.78
CA ILE A 287 -2.09 16.96 -23.50
C ILE A 287 -2.02 15.64 -24.26
N ALA A 288 -1.67 15.65 -25.54
CA ALA A 288 -1.58 14.43 -26.33
C ALA A 288 -0.51 13.47 -25.83
N LYS A 289 0.65 13.99 -25.39
CA LYS A 289 1.72 13.21 -24.76
C LYS A 289 1.24 12.56 -23.46
N LEU A 290 0.63 13.34 -22.56
CA LEU A 290 0.12 12.86 -21.28
C LEU A 290 -1.00 11.82 -21.45
N GLU A 291 -1.85 11.95 -22.47
CA GLU A 291 -2.88 10.95 -22.79
C GLU A 291 -2.29 9.62 -23.25
N GLN A 292 -1.20 9.66 -23.99
CA GLN A 292 -0.50 8.44 -24.42
C GLN A 292 0.14 7.76 -23.22
N GLU A 293 0.85 8.52 -22.39
CA GLU A 293 1.47 7.99 -21.16
C GLU A 293 0.43 7.41 -20.19
N MET A 294 -0.71 8.09 -20.03
CA MET A 294 -1.83 7.61 -19.21
C MET A 294 -2.38 6.26 -19.70
N LYS A 295 -2.51 6.10 -21.05
CA LYS A 295 -2.96 4.83 -21.64
C LYS A 295 -1.94 3.71 -21.44
N GLU A 296 -0.64 4.02 -21.53
CA GLU A 296 0.42 3.04 -21.28
C GLU A 296 0.47 2.64 -19.81
N ALA A 297 0.39 3.58 -18.89
CA ALA A 297 0.30 3.32 -17.46
C ALA A 297 -0.92 2.43 -17.12
N SER A 298 -2.08 2.72 -17.72
CA SER A 298 -3.28 1.89 -17.51
C SER A 298 -3.11 0.46 -18.02
N LYS A 299 -2.45 0.25 -19.16
CA LYS A 299 -2.16 -1.11 -19.68
C LYS A 299 -1.21 -1.90 -18.77
N LEU A 300 -0.34 -1.20 -18.06
CA LEU A 300 0.61 -1.78 -17.11
C LEU A 300 0.02 -1.92 -15.70
N LEU A 301 -1.29 -1.62 -15.54
CA LEU A 301 -2.02 -1.65 -14.27
C LEU A 301 -1.50 -0.67 -13.23
N GLU A 302 -0.82 0.40 -13.64
CA GLU A 302 -0.33 1.48 -12.79
C GLU A 302 -1.41 2.57 -12.61
N PHE A 303 -2.51 2.19 -11.98
CA PHE A 303 -3.72 3.04 -11.91
C PHE A 303 -3.52 4.34 -11.12
N GLU A 304 -2.66 4.35 -10.10
CA GLU A 304 -2.34 5.58 -9.36
C GLU A 304 -1.62 6.59 -10.25
N TYR A 305 -0.64 6.13 -11.02
CA TYR A 305 0.06 6.98 -11.99
C TYR A 305 -0.87 7.46 -13.11
N ALA A 306 -1.70 6.58 -13.65
CA ALA A 306 -2.71 6.96 -14.64
C ALA A 306 -3.69 8.02 -14.10
N ALA A 307 -4.05 7.96 -12.79
CA ALA A 307 -4.91 8.95 -12.16
C ALA A 307 -4.24 10.34 -12.05
N VAL A 308 -2.96 10.40 -11.68
CA VAL A 308 -2.18 11.66 -11.64
C VAL A 308 -2.10 12.30 -13.03
N LEU A 309 -1.80 11.51 -14.05
CA LEU A 309 -1.76 12.00 -15.44
C LEU A 309 -3.13 12.51 -15.91
N ARG A 310 -4.21 11.81 -15.56
CA ARG A 310 -5.59 12.25 -15.84
C ARG A 310 -5.88 13.60 -15.19
N ASP A 311 -5.55 13.77 -13.94
CA ASP A 311 -5.82 15.00 -13.19
C ASP A 311 -5.02 16.17 -13.80
N ARG A 312 -3.79 15.93 -14.22
CA ARG A 312 -2.99 16.93 -14.94
C ARG A 312 -3.58 17.29 -16.30
N ILE A 313 -4.09 16.33 -17.06
CA ILE A 313 -4.80 16.57 -18.33
C ILE A 313 -6.04 17.47 -18.10
N ILE A 314 -6.78 17.20 -17.01
CA ILE A 314 -7.97 18.00 -16.64
C ILE A 314 -7.57 19.44 -16.33
N GLU A 315 -6.51 19.66 -15.56
CA GLU A 315 -5.97 21.00 -15.28
C GLU A 315 -5.56 21.74 -16.55
N LEU A 316 -4.82 21.08 -17.43
CA LEU A 316 -4.42 21.65 -18.72
C LEU A 316 -5.61 21.96 -19.62
N ARG A 317 -6.70 21.20 -19.56
CA ARG A 317 -7.96 21.45 -20.30
C ARG A 317 -8.81 22.52 -19.66
N GLY A 318 -8.83 22.59 -18.34
CA GLY A 318 -9.67 23.53 -17.56
C GLY A 318 -9.07 24.93 -17.35
N GLY A 319 -7.85 25.19 -17.79
CA GLY A 319 -7.14 26.45 -17.56
C GLY A 319 -7.87 27.65 -18.18
N LYS A 320 -8.61 28.37 -17.34
CA LYS A 320 -8.94 29.77 -17.47
C LYS A 320 -8.01 30.63 -16.63
#